data_4faa4cc227f15c4ff3cca273261f1d6c
#
_entry.id   4faa4cc227f15c4ff3cca273261f1d6c
#
_cell.length_a   1.000
_cell.length_b   1.000
_cell.length_c   1.000
_cell.angle_alpha   90.00
_cell.angle_beta   90.00
_cell.angle_gamma   90.00
#
_symmetry.space_group_name_H-M   'P 1'
#
loop_
_entity.id
_entity.type
_entity.pdbx_description
1 polymer ?
#
loop_
_entity_poly.entity_id
_entity_poly.type
_entity_poly.pdbx_seq_one_letter_code
_entity_poly.pdbx_strand_id
1 'polypeptide(L)'
;MIRRPPRSTPLYSSAASDVYKRQSQGMLEEADRLINKFHDVVTIKVPCTREGLIACKQLADRGIRVNVTLIFSASQAILSAKAGAKYISPFVGRVDDQRFGGCNLIKRIREVLPYDQCEILSASIRSVADVEHSFAQGADICTMPPNVFEKMYDHILTDKGLELFNIDYRRTVEQLGGI
;
A
#
# COMPACT_ATOMS: atom_id res chain seq x y z
N MET A 1 10.01 27.83 16.00
CA MET A 1 10.79 26.82 15.24
C MET A 1 10.22 25.45 15.57
N ILE A 2 9.29 24.95 14.75
CA ILE A 2 8.65 23.62 14.95
C ILE A 2 9.63 22.60 14.37
N ARG A 3 10.25 21.81 15.22
CA ARG A 3 11.06 20.67 14.78
C ARG A 3 10.14 19.65 14.09
N ARG A 4 10.42 19.35 12.83
CA ARG A 4 9.78 18.21 12.15
C ARG A 4 10.03 16.95 12.97
N PRO A 5 9.01 16.09 13.19
CA PRO A 5 9.24 14.79 13.80
C PRO A 5 10.26 14.02 12.94
N PRO A 6 11.12 13.19 13.56
CA PRO A 6 12.06 12.38 12.81
C PRO A 6 11.27 11.54 11.80
N ARG A 7 11.69 11.58 10.53
CA ARG A 7 11.13 10.69 9.51
C ARG A 7 11.29 9.27 10.03
N SER A 8 10.19 8.62 10.34
CA SER A 8 10.18 7.18 10.53
C SER A 8 10.45 6.55 9.17
N THR A 9 11.72 6.48 8.81
CA THR A 9 12.16 5.66 7.69
C THR A 9 11.90 4.23 8.15
N PRO A 10 11.01 3.45 7.48
CA PRO A 10 10.86 2.06 7.86
C PRO A 10 12.23 1.40 7.79
N LEU A 11 12.63 0.72 8.85
CA LEU A 11 13.92 0.02 8.98
C LEU A 11 14.28 -0.88 7.79
N TYR A 12 13.30 -1.21 6.96
CA TYR A 12 13.42 -2.08 5.77
C TYR A 12 13.85 -1.35 4.50
N SER A 13 13.78 -0.03 4.43
CA SER A 13 14.26 0.71 3.25
C SER A 13 15.78 0.88 3.25
N SER A 14 16.41 0.83 4.42
CA SER A 14 17.86 0.86 4.56
C SER A 14 18.54 -0.47 4.18
N ALA A 15 17.81 -1.58 4.23
CA ALA A 15 18.31 -2.90 3.88
C ALA A 15 18.71 -3.05 2.41
N ALA A 16 18.27 -2.14 1.53
CA ALA A 16 18.59 -2.21 0.11
C ALA A 16 20.02 -1.77 -0.23
N SER A 17 20.76 -1.15 0.67
CA SER A 17 22.11 -0.63 0.41
C SER A 17 23.25 -1.57 0.84
N ASP A 18 22.97 -2.57 1.66
CA ASP A 18 23.95 -3.53 2.16
C ASP A 18 23.90 -4.82 1.31
N VAL A 19 25.04 -5.22 0.73
CA VAL A 19 25.13 -6.43 -0.12
C VAL A 19 24.74 -7.69 0.66
N TYR A 20 25.09 -7.77 1.93
CA TYR A 20 24.74 -8.90 2.80
C TYR A 20 23.22 -8.98 3.02
N LYS A 21 22.57 -7.85 3.27
CA LYS A 21 21.11 -7.79 3.44
C LYS A 21 20.32 -8.03 2.14
N ARG A 22 21.00 -8.08 0.99
CA ARG A 22 20.39 -8.49 -0.28
C ARG A 22 20.31 -10.00 -0.46
N GLN A 23 21.05 -10.78 0.34
CA GLN A 23 20.98 -12.23 0.36
C GLN A 23 19.80 -12.71 1.20
N SER A 24 19.21 -13.83 0.83
CA SER A 24 18.06 -14.41 1.53
C SER A 24 18.33 -14.63 3.02
N GLN A 25 19.54 -15.09 3.37
CA GLN A 25 19.94 -15.32 4.75
C GLN A 25 19.91 -14.03 5.59
N GLY A 26 20.45 -12.93 5.09
CA GLY A 26 20.42 -11.64 5.79
C GLY A 26 19.00 -11.08 5.96
N MET A 27 18.11 -11.33 4.98
CA MET A 27 16.69 -10.95 5.09
C MET A 27 15.98 -11.77 6.17
N LEU A 28 16.28 -13.07 6.31
CA LEU A 28 15.71 -13.94 7.32
C LEU A 28 16.17 -13.54 8.73
N GLU A 29 17.44 -13.25 8.92
CA GLU A 29 17.97 -12.79 10.21
C GLU A 29 17.34 -11.47 10.66
N GLU A 30 17.14 -10.52 9.73
CA GLU A 30 16.45 -9.28 10.05
C GLU A 30 14.95 -9.51 10.32
N ALA A 31 14.32 -10.41 9.58
CA ALA A 31 12.93 -10.81 9.82
C ALA A 31 12.78 -11.41 11.22
N ASP A 32 13.69 -12.31 11.64
CA ASP A 32 13.64 -12.93 12.96
C ASP A 32 13.78 -11.91 14.08
N ARG A 33 14.62 -10.89 13.92
CA ARG A 33 14.71 -9.78 14.89
C ARG A 33 13.40 -9.01 15.01
N LEU A 34 12.74 -8.74 13.89
CA LEU A 34 11.45 -8.03 13.88
C LEU A 34 10.34 -8.88 14.48
N ILE A 35 10.28 -10.18 14.14
CA ILE A 35 9.30 -11.13 14.67
C ILE A 35 9.46 -11.26 16.19
N ASN A 36 10.69 -11.41 16.67
CA ASN A 36 10.97 -11.50 18.11
C ASN A 36 10.58 -10.21 18.86
N LYS A 37 10.64 -9.05 18.22
CA LYS A 37 10.30 -7.77 18.83
C LYS A 37 8.80 -7.45 18.78
N PHE A 38 8.12 -7.80 17.70
CA PHE A 38 6.75 -7.36 17.42
C PHE A 38 5.73 -8.51 17.33
N HIS A 39 6.19 -9.76 17.44
CA HIS A 39 5.37 -10.97 17.43
C HIS A 39 4.47 -11.10 16.18
N ASP A 40 3.22 -11.49 16.36
CA ASP A 40 2.24 -11.82 15.32
C ASP A 40 1.69 -10.61 14.55
N VAL A 41 1.92 -9.40 15.04
CA VAL A 41 1.44 -8.17 14.35
C VAL A 41 2.32 -7.77 13.18
N VAL A 42 3.53 -8.36 13.04
CA VAL A 42 4.48 -7.98 11.99
C VAL A 42 4.11 -8.57 10.63
N THR A 43 4.35 -7.79 9.58
CA THR A 43 4.39 -8.27 8.19
C THR A 43 5.78 -7.93 7.63
N ILE A 44 6.51 -8.95 7.21
CA ILE A 44 7.87 -8.78 6.70
C ILE A 44 7.83 -8.32 5.25
N LYS A 45 8.59 -7.28 4.91
CA LYS A 45 8.65 -6.74 3.56
C LYS A 45 9.98 -7.08 2.89
N VAL A 46 9.91 -7.80 1.76
CA VAL A 46 11.08 -8.22 0.97
C VAL A 46 10.96 -7.73 -0.47
N PRO A 47 12.07 -7.46 -1.18
CA PRO A 47 12.02 -7.05 -2.59
C PRO A 47 11.70 -8.22 -3.51
N CYS A 48 11.10 -7.94 -4.68
CA CYS A 48 10.86 -8.92 -5.74
C CYS A 48 12.16 -9.23 -6.49
N THR A 49 13.07 -9.93 -5.83
CA THR A 49 14.31 -10.47 -6.37
C THR A 49 14.37 -11.98 -6.12
N ARG A 50 15.28 -12.69 -6.77
CA ARG A 50 15.46 -14.13 -6.52
C ARG A 50 15.66 -14.42 -5.03
N GLU A 51 16.56 -13.69 -4.38
CA GLU A 51 16.86 -13.85 -2.94
C GLU A 51 15.66 -13.44 -2.06
N GLY A 52 14.95 -12.37 -2.43
CA GLY A 52 13.74 -11.95 -1.71
C GLY A 52 12.61 -12.97 -1.81
N LEU A 53 12.46 -13.64 -2.95
CA LEU A 53 11.45 -14.71 -3.12
C LEU A 53 11.84 -15.99 -2.38
N ILE A 54 13.14 -16.32 -2.26
CA ILE A 54 13.61 -17.41 -1.41
C ILE A 54 13.29 -17.11 0.06
N ALA A 55 13.59 -15.90 0.53
CA ALA A 55 13.24 -15.47 1.88
C ALA A 55 11.72 -15.46 2.11
N CYS A 56 10.94 -14.96 1.12
CA CYS A 56 9.48 -14.98 1.17
C CYS A 56 8.96 -16.40 1.39
N LYS A 57 9.42 -17.36 0.60
CA LYS A 57 8.99 -18.77 0.70
C LYS A 57 9.26 -19.33 2.08
N GLN A 58 10.47 -19.15 2.62
CA GLN A 58 10.85 -19.66 3.92
C GLN A 58 10.05 -19.03 5.07
N LEU A 59 9.75 -17.71 4.97
CA LEU A 59 8.93 -17.01 5.96
C LEU A 59 7.46 -17.46 5.87
N ALA A 60 6.93 -17.58 4.66
CA ALA A 60 5.56 -18.04 4.43
C ALA A 60 5.34 -19.48 4.94
N ASP A 61 6.32 -20.38 4.75
CA ASP A 61 6.27 -21.75 5.26
C ASP A 61 6.27 -21.81 6.81
N ARG A 62 6.76 -20.76 7.46
CA ARG A 62 6.70 -20.57 8.93
C ARG A 62 5.42 -19.86 9.40
N GLY A 63 4.46 -19.59 8.48
CA GLY A 63 3.23 -18.86 8.78
C GLY A 63 3.40 -17.34 8.94
N ILE A 64 4.55 -16.78 8.58
CA ILE A 64 4.81 -15.35 8.66
C ILE A 64 4.25 -14.64 7.45
N ARG A 65 3.49 -13.57 7.68
CA ARG A 65 2.96 -12.73 6.59
C ARG A 65 4.09 -11.97 5.91
N VAL A 66 4.15 -12.08 4.58
CA VAL A 66 5.16 -11.41 3.76
C VAL A 66 4.51 -10.50 2.74
N ASN A 67 5.05 -9.29 2.60
CA ASN A 67 4.76 -8.35 1.54
C ASN A 67 5.94 -8.30 0.57
N VAL A 68 5.76 -8.79 -0.65
CA VAL A 68 6.76 -8.67 -1.70
C VAL A 68 6.61 -7.32 -2.41
N THR A 69 7.65 -6.50 -2.34
CA THR A 69 7.66 -5.13 -2.86
C THR A 69 8.50 -4.97 -4.13
N LEU A 70 8.45 -3.79 -4.75
CA LEU A 70 9.13 -3.46 -6.01
C LEU A 70 8.66 -4.35 -7.17
N ILE A 71 7.35 -4.47 -7.29
CA ILE A 71 6.72 -5.19 -8.39
C ILE A 71 6.39 -4.21 -9.52
N PHE A 72 6.83 -4.53 -10.72
CA PHE A 72 6.69 -3.72 -11.92
C PHE A 72 6.11 -4.52 -13.11
N SER A 73 5.80 -5.80 -12.92
CA SER A 73 5.20 -6.65 -13.95
C SER A 73 4.29 -7.73 -13.37
N ALA A 74 3.35 -8.23 -14.17
CA ALA A 74 2.48 -9.34 -13.77
C ALA A 74 3.27 -10.65 -13.54
N SER A 75 4.35 -10.89 -14.27
CA SER A 75 5.22 -12.05 -14.04
C SER A 75 5.89 -12.03 -12.66
N GLN A 76 6.36 -10.85 -12.20
CA GLN A 76 6.88 -10.69 -10.86
C GLN A 76 5.80 -10.95 -9.79
N ALA A 77 4.57 -10.50 -10.03
CA ALA A 77 3.44 -10.75 -9.15
C ALA A 77 3.12 -12.26 -9.04
N ILE A 78 3.10 -12.98 -10.18
CA ILE A 78 2.89 -14.44 -10.20
C ILE A 78 3.97 -15.16 -9.36
N LEU A 79 5.25 -14.82 -9.58
CA LEU A 79 6.34 -15.44 -8.82
C LEU A 79 6.22 -15.15 -7.32
N SER A 80 5.83 -13.95 -6.95
CA SER A 80 5.63 -13.55 -5.54
C SER A 80 4.49 -14.32 -4.88
N ALA A 81 3.34 -14.44 -5.57
CA ALA A 81 2.22 -15.22 -5.08
C ALA A 81 2.59 -16.71 -4.92
N LYS A 82 3.30 -17.28 -5.89
CA LYS A 82 3.79 -18.68 -5.82
C LYS A 82 4.84 -18.91 -4.72
N ALA A 83 5.58 -17.88 -4.34
CA ALA A 83 6.46 -17.92 -3.17
C ALA A 83 5.71 -17.81 -1.83
N GLY A 84 4.39 -17.63 -1.83
CA GLY A 84 3.57 -17.56 -0.62
C GLY A 84 3.39 -16.15 -0.05
N ALA A 85 3.62 -15.11 -0.86
CA ALA A 85 3.37 -13.74 -0.43
C ALA A 85 1.89 -13.55 -0.02
N LYS A 86 1.64 -12.98 1.17
CA LYS A 86 0.30 -12.53 1.57
C LYS A 86 -0.08 -11.24 0.84
N TYR A 87 0.88 -10.35 0.65
CA TYR A 87 0.73 -9.08 -0.05
C TYR A 87 1.77 -8.94 -1.14
N ILE A 88 1.38 -8.31 -2.24
CA ILE A 88 2.28 -7.87 -3.31
C ILE A 88 2.12 -6.37 -3.52
N SER A 89 3.24 -5.65 -3.66
CA SER A 89 3.21 -4.19 -3.79
C SER A 89 3.69 -3.73 -5.16
N PRO A 90 2.80 -3.62 -6.17
CA PRO A 90 3.10 -2.94 -7.43
C PRO A 90 3.25 -1.43 -7.22
N PHE A 91 4.26 -0.84 -7.87
CA PHE A 91 4.64 0.56 -7.69
C PHE A 91 4.06 1.42 -8.82
N VAL A 92 2.78 1.76 -8.72
CA VAL A 92 2.00 2.51 -9.71
C VAL A 92 2.70 3.81 -10.12
N GLY A 93 2.99 4.70 -9.20
CA GLY A 93 3.59 5.99 -9.53
C GLY A 93 4.97 5.90 -10.18
N ARG A 94 5.78 4.88 -9.85
CA ARG A 94 7.08 4.69 -10.55
C ARG A 94 6.91 4.16 -11.97
N VAL A 95 5.86 3.37 -12.22
CA VAL A 95 5.51 2.91 -13.56
C VAL A 95 5.01 4.09 -14.40
N ASP A 96 4.24 5.00 -13.80
CA ASP A 96 3.77 6.22 -14.45
C ASP A 96 4.91 7.18 -14.79
N ASP A 97 5.95 7.28 -13.95
CA ASP A 97 7.17 8.04 -14.26
C ASP A 97 7.80 7.61 -15.59
N GLN A 98 7.67 6.34 -15.94
CA GLN A 98 8.13 5.76 -17.20
C GLN A 98 7.05 5.75 -18.30
N ARG A 99 5.88 6.35 -18.05
CA ARG A 99 4.73 6.43 -18.96
C ARG A 99 4.17 5.06 -19.40
N PHE A 100 4.30 4.03 -18.56
CA PHE A 100 3.79 2.68 -18.85
C PHE A 100 2.37 2.41 -18.30
N GLY A 101 1.72 3.40 -17.67
CA GLY A 101 0.37 3.28 -17.13
C GLY A 101 0.33 2.39 -15.88
N GLY A 102 0.68 2.96 -14.72
CA GLY A 102 0.82 2.22 -13.47
C GLY A 102 -0.45 1.51 -13.02
N CYS A 103 -1.62 2.14 -13.16
CA CYS A 103 -2.88 1.51 -12.81
C CYS A 103 -3.24 0.34 -13.74
N ASN A 104 -2.80 0.35 -15.00
CA ASN A 104 -2.94 -0.79 -15.90
C ASN A 104 -2.14 -2.01 -15.42
N LEU A 105 -1.05 -1.81 -14.69
CA LEU A 105 -0.30 -2.88 -14.06
C LEU A 105 -1.16 -3.62 -13.02
N ILE A 106 -1.94 -2.91 -12.20
CA ILE A 106 -2.87 -3.49 -11.23
C ILE A 106 -3.88 -4.41 -11.94
N LYS A 107 -4.53 -3.88 -12.99
CA LYS A 107 -5.47 -4.65 -13.79
C LYS A 107 -4.86 -5.95 -14.31
N ARG A 108 -3.69 -5.86 -14.96
CA ARG A 108 -2.98 -7.04 -15.50
C ARG A 108 -2.59 -8.04 -14.43
N ILE A 109 -2.21 -7.58 -13.24
CA ILE A 109 -1.92 -8.47 -12.11
C ILE A 109 -3.21 -9.17 -11.68
N ARG A 110 -4.32 -8.45 -11.54
CA ARG A 110 -5.61 -9.02 -11.12
C ARG A 110 -6.16 -10.04 -12.13
N GLU A 111 -5.94 -9.83 -13.42
CA GLU A 111 -6.33 -10.77 -14.48
C GLU A 111 -5.61 -12.12 -14.38
N VAL A 112 -4.40 -12.16 -13.83
CA VAL A 112 -3.59 -13.39 -13.72
C VAL A 112 -3.53 -13.97 -12.31
N LEU A 113 -3.96 -13.22 -11.29
CA LEU A 113 -3.97 -13.64 -9.88
C LEU A 113 -5.39 -13.56 -9.31
N PRO A 114 -6.03 -14.69 -9.00
CA PRO A 114 -7.31 -14.72 -8.29
C PRO A 114 -7.24 -14.02 -6.93
N TYR A 115 -8.40 -13.53 -6.45
CA TYR A 115 -8.52 -12.77 -5.19
C TYR A 115 -8.12 -13.56 -3.94
N ASP A 116 -8.17 -14.87 -3.98
CA ASP A 116 -7.88 -15.78 -2.86
C ASP A 116 -6.39 -16.14 -2.71
N GLN A 117 -5.55 -15.80 -3.68
CA GLN A 117 -4.13 -16.17 -3.63
C GLN A 117 -3.28 -15.18 -2.84
N CYS A 118 -3.40 -13.89 -3.13
CA CYS A 118 -2.71 -12.82 -2.39
C CYS A 118 -3.41 -11.48 -2.62
N GLU A 119 -3.18 -10.54 -1.71
CA GLU A 119 -3.73 -9.20 -1.79
C GLU A 119 -2.80 -8.24 -2.54
N ILE A 120 -3.38 -7.42 -3.42
CA ILE A 120 -2.66 -6.38 -4.17
C ILE A 120 -2.66 -5.09 -3.37
N LEU A 121 -1.49 -4.69 -2.89
CA LEU A 121 -1.25 -3.45 -2.17
C LEU A 121 -0.64 -2.42 -3.13
N SER A 122 -1.49 -1.59 -3.75
CA SER A 122 -1.02 -0.52 -4.63
C SER A 122 -0.14 0.46 -3.88
N ALA A 123 1.06 0.70 -4.39
CA ALA A 123 2.09 1.49 -3.74
C ALA A 123 2.63 2.60 -4.66
N SER A 124 3.39 3.54 -4.06
CA SER A 124 3.91 4.72 -4.78
C SER A 124 2.80 5.64 -5.30
N ILE A 125 1.68 5.70 -4.58
CA ILE A 125 0.54 6.57 -4.87
C ILE A 125 0.93 8.04 -4.65
N ARG A 126 0.49 8.92 -5.56
CA ARG A 126 0.84 10.35 -5.55
C ARG A 126 -0.36 11.29 -5.59
N SER A 127 -1.53 10.80 -6.00
CA SER A 127 -2.75 11.59 -6.13
C SER A 127 -3.98 10.81 -5.68
N VAL A 128 -5.09 11.51 -5.44
CA VAL A 128 -6.39 10.89 -5.16
C VAL A 128 -6.86 10.06 -6.37
N ALA A 129 -6.62 10.55 -7.58
CA ALA A 129 -6.95 9.80 -8.80
C ALA A 129 -6.22 8.45 -8.88
N ASP A 130 -4.95 8.37 -8.42
CA ASP A 130 -4.23 7.09 -8.37
C ASP A 130 -4.89 6.11 -7.39
N VAL A 131 -5.42 6.61 -6.27
CA VAL A 131 -6.16 5.78 -5.29
C VAL A 131 -7.42 5.21 -5.95
N GLU A 132 -8.25 6.07 -6.53
CA GLU A 132 -9.50 5.68 -7.18
C GLU A 132 -9.25 4.68 -8.31
N HIS A 133 -8.30 4.97 -9.19
CA HIS A 133 -7.93 4.09 -10.29
C HIS A 133 -7.37 2.76 -9.81
N SER A 134 -6.54 2.75 -8.73
CA SER A 134 -6.01 1.51 -8.18
C SER A 134 -7.11 0.57 -7.71
N PHE A 135 -8.08 1.07 -6.95
CA PHE A 135 -9.22 0.27 -6.52
C PHE A 135 -10.12 -0.15 -7.69
N ALA A 136 -10.38 0.75 -8.65
CA ALA A 136 -11.15 0.44 -9.85
C ALA A 136 -10.51 -0.66 -10.71
N GLN A 137 -9.17 -0.79 -10.67
CA GLN A 137 -8.42 -1.83 -11.38
C GLN A 137 -8.19 -3.11 -10.53
N GLY A 138 -8.74 -3.17 -9.32
CA GLY A 138 -8.73 -4.39 -8.50
C GLY A 138 -7.63 -4.46 -7.44
N ALA A 139 -7.08 -3.34 -6.99
CA ALA A 139 -6.28 -3.32 -5.78
C ALA A 139 -7.15 -3.61 -4.55
N ASP A 140 -6.62 -4.36 -3.59
CA ASP A 140 -7.28 -4.63 -2.31
C ASP A 140 -6.94 -3.55 -1.28
N ILE A 141 -5.73 -2.99 -1.38
CA ILE A 141 -5.16 -2.03 -0.43
C ILE A 141 -4.40 -0.96 -1.21
N CYS A 142 -4.43 0.29 -0.71
CA CYS A 142 -3.56 1.38 -1.18
C CYS A 142 -2.72 1.92 -0.02
N THR A 143 -1.42 2.11 -0.27
CA THR A 143 -0.54 2.86 0.63
C THR A 143 -0.22 4.20 0.01
N MET A 144 -0.48 5.29 0.74
CA MET A 144 -0.35 6.65 0.24
C MET A 144 0.24 7.60 1.28
N PRO A 145 0.81 8.73 0.87
CA PRO A 145 1.21 9.79 1.78
C PRO A 145 0.00 10.42 2.49
N PRO A 146 0.16 10.91 3.75
CA PRO A 146 -0.95 11.51 4.50
C PRO A 146 -1.64 12.66 3.77
N ASN A 147 -0.90 13.48 3.05
CA ASN A 147 -1.46 14.58 2.27
C ASN A 147 -2.33 14.15 1.09
N VAL A 148 -2.17 12.93 0.58
CA VAL A 148 -3.07 12.36 -0.44
C VAL A 148 -4.34 11.89 0.25
N PHE A 149 -4.20 11.21 1.41
CA PHE A 149 -5.35 10.73 2.18
C PHE A 149 -6.26 11.89 2.63
N GLU A 150 -5.69 12.98 3.14
CA GLU A 150 -6.44 14.17 3.55
C GLU A 150 -7.25 14.77 2.38
N LYS A 151 -6.66 14.85 1.18
CA LYS A 151 -7.34 15.33 -0.01
C LYS A 151 -8.52 14.47 -0.49
N MET A 152 -8.63 13.24 -0.02
CA MET A 152 -9.78 12.38 -0.36
C MET A 152 -11.10 12.87 0.26
N TYR A 153 -11.04 13.71 1.29
CA TYR A 153 -12.21 14.35 1.88
C TYR A 153 -12.67 15.60 1.13
N ASP A 154 -11.78 16.21 0.34
CA ASP A 154 -12.02 17.51 -0.29
C ASP A 154 -12.95 17.36 -1.50
N HIS A 155 -14.18 17.87 -1.38
CA HIS A 155 -15.12 17.90 -2.48
C HIS A 155 -16.06 19.12 -2.41
N ILE A 156 -16.00 19.97 -3.42
CA ILE A 156 -16.75 21.24 -3.46
C ILE A 156 -18.27 21.03 -3.30
N LEU A 157 -18.84 19.93 -3.79
CA LEU A 157 -20.27 19.66 -3.62
C LEU A 157 -20.63 19.21 -2.20
N THR A 158 -19.70 18.63 -1.46
CA THR A 158 -19.88 18.33 -0.02
C THR A 158 -20.01 19.65 0.76
N ASP A 159 -19.10 20.59 0.52
CA ASP A 159 -19.12 21.91 1.18
C ASP A 159 -20.41 22.66 0.87
N LYS A 160 -20.78 22.73 -0.41
CA LYS A 160 -22.06 23.34 -0.83
C LYS A 160 -23.27 22.62 -0.25
N GLY A 161 -23.24 21.31 -0.17
CA GLY A 161 -24.32 20.53 0.44
C GLY A 161 -24.48 20.84 1.92
N LEU A 162 -23.40 20.95 2.67
CA LEU A 162 -23.42 21.36 4.07
C LEU A 162 -23.95 22.78 4.26
N GLU A 163 -23.58 23.72 3.38
CA GLU A 163 -24.14 25.08 3.41
C GLU A 163 -25.65 25.07 3.21
N LEU A 164 -26.17 24.31 2.24
CA LEU A 164 -27.61 24.18 2.00
C LEU A 164 -28.33 23.53 3.19
N PHE A 165 -27.78 22.45 3.76
CA PHE A 165 -28.37 21.83 4.96
C PHE A 165 -28.43 22.79 6.14
N ASN A 166 -27.41 23.63 6.33
CA ASN A 166 -27.42 24.67 7.36
C ASN A 166 -28.50 25.73 7.13
N ILE A 167 -28.72 26.13 5.88
CA ILE A 167 -29.78 27.07 5.52
C ILE A 167 -31.16 26.46 5.81
N ASP A 168 -31.39 25.24 5.37
CA ASP A 168 -32.67 24.56 5.54
C ASP A 168 -32.97 24.29 7.04
N TYR A 169 -31.94 23.89 7.80
CA TYR A 169 -32.05 23.72 9.25
C TYR A 169 -32.49 25.02 9.94
N ARG A 170 -31.85 26.16 9.65
CA ARG A 170 -32.21 27.47 10.23
C ARG A 170 -33.65 27.84 9.90
N ARG A 171 -34.10 27.67 8.67
CA ARG A 171 -35.49 27.93 8.26
C ARG A 171 -36.49 27.08 9.03
N THR A 172 -36.17 25.79 9.18
CA THR A 172 -37.01 24.86 9.92
C THR A 172 -37.12 25.23 11.40
N VAL A 173 -36.01 25.57 12.04
CA VAL A 173 -36.01 26.02 13.47
C VAL A 173 -36.82 27.31 13.63
N GLU A 174 -36.69 28.29 12.71
CA GLU A 174 -37.46 29.51 12.70
C GLU A 174 -38.95 29.24 12.54
N GLN A 175 -39.37 28.33 11.67
CA GLN A 175 -40.77 27.95 11.44
C GLN A 175 -41.40 27.21 12.63
N LEU A 176 -40.60 26.44 13.38
CA LEU A 176 -41.05 25.69 14.56
C LEU A 176 -41.00 26.50 15.85
N GLY A 177 -40.68 27.81 15.78
CA GLY A 177 -40.72 28.73 16.93
C GLY A 177 -39.53 28.57 17.90
N GLY A 178 -38.39 28.05 17.44
CA GLY A 178 -37.21 27.83 18.25
C GLY A 178 -37.39 26.75 19.29
N ILE A 179 -36.85 25.56 19.04
CA ILE A 179 -36.75 24.52 20.10
C ILE A 179 -35.55 24.83 20.96
#